data_0e7b2a06994c479cc5d8fbe683d3945d
#
_entry.id   0e7b2a06994c479cc5d8fbe683d3945d
#
_cell.length_a   1.000
_cell.length_b   1.000
_cell.length_c   1.000
_cell.angle_alpha   90.00
_cell.angle_beta   90.00
_cell.angle_gamma   90.00
#
_symmetry.space_group_name_H-M   'P 1'
#
loop_
_entity.id
_entity.type
_entity.pdbx_description
1 polymer ?
#
loop_
_entity_poly.entity_id
_entity_poly.type
_entity_poly.pdbx_seq_one_letter_code
_entity_poly.pdbx_strand_id
1 'polypeptide(L)'
;IKEQYTNGIFDRLGAPIIVKPSVSGGSMGVGIKNVVENKAELNEQIYKMFDGYRGWNLAADGLIAESFITGPEYTVLIVGSYDKPGLAKIYTPVERIFHPSLPDKEKFLSFDRLWEIYEDEDPMPNEGNFYEYETPDAALIDAIQKISWDAYVACKGKGYTRVDVRMDSATKKLYVLEVNAQCGLSEDENYTSIGAILRVSNKTFAELVIEIINDAFLRTRLATD
;
A
#
# COMPACT_ATOMS: atom_id res chain seq x y z
N ILE A 1 -24.89 12.51 4.12
CA ILE A 1 -24.83 11.31 3.25
C ILE A 1 -26.19 10.71 3.25
N LYS A 2 -26.77 10.54 2.06
CA LYS A 2 -28.06 9.91 1.97
C LYS A 2 -27.92 8.45 2.39
N GLU A 3 -28.76 7.98 3.28
CA GLU A 3 -28.79 6.59 3.80
C GLU A 3 -28.71 5.53 2.70
N GLN A 4 -29.20 5.85 1.50
CA GLN A 4 -29.16 4.97 0.33
C GLN A 4 -27.75 4.52 -0.09
N TYR A 5 -26.70 5.28 0.25
CA TYR A 5 -25.32 4.93 -0.13
C TYR A 5 -24.65 3.97 0.86
N THR A 6 -25.16 3.88 2.08
CA THR A 6 -24.62 2.99 3.12
C THR A 6 -25.47 1.73 3.33
N ASN A 7 -26.66 1.67 2.72
CA ASN A 7 -27.52 0.50 2.83
C ASN A 7 -26.91 -0.72 2.12
N GLY A 8 -26.86 -1.84 2.84
CA GLY A 8 -26.35 -3.12 2.33
C GLY A 8 -24.85 -3.13 2.01
N ILE A 9 -24.07 -2.14 2.48
CA ILE A 9 -22.64 -2.11 2.21
C ILE A 9 -21.91 -3.29 2.90
N PHE A 10 -22.26 -3.61 4.14
CA PHE A 10 -21.73 -4.74 4.87
C PHE A 10 -22.19 -6.09 4.31
N ASP A 11 -23.38 -6.16 3.70
CA ASP A 11 -23.85 -7.36 3.01
C ASP A 11 -23.03 -7.67 1.76
N ARG A 12 -22.48 -6.63 1.11
CA ARG A 12 -21.66 -6.74 -0.10
C ARG A 12 -20.18 -6.93 0.17
N LEU A 13 -19.65 -6.23 1.17
CA LEU A 13 -18.21 -6.18 1.44
C LEU A 13 -17.77 -7.05 2.62
N GLY A 14 -18.73 -7.49 3.46
CA GLY A 14 -18.43 -8.12 4.74
C GLY A 14 -18.06 -7.09 5.81
N ALA A 15 -17.57 -7.56 6.95
CA ALA A 15 -17.01 -6.74 8.03
C ALA A 15 -15.70 -7.38 8.51
N PRO A 16 -14.71 -6.57 8.89
CA PRO A 16 -14.67 -5.09 8.82
C PRO A 16 -14.50 -4.55 7.39
N ILE A 17 -14.87 -3.29 7.19
CA ILE A 17 -14.58 -2.52 5.98
C ILE A 17 -13.66 -1.33 6.32
N ILE A 18 -12.92 -0.82 5.35
CA ILE A 18 -12.14 0.41 5.48
C ILE A 18 -12.72 1.50 4.58
N VAL A 19 -12.86 2.72 5.12
CA VAL A 19 -13.33 3.88 4.39
C VAL A 19 -12.17 4.84 4.16
N LYS A 20 -11.97 5.25 2.92
CA LYS A 20 -10.82 6.09 2.52
C LYS A 20 -11.28 7.26 1.63
N PRO A 21 -10.53 8.39 1.60
CA PRO A 21 -10.67 9.35 0.52
C PRO A 21 -10.45 8.65 -0.83
N SER A 22 -11.23 9.00 -1.85
CA SER A 22 -11.05 8.42 -3.19
C SER A 22 -9.77 8.93 -3.88
N VAL A 23 -9.31 10.11 -3.50
CA VAL A 23 -8.05 10.72 -3.96
C VAL A 23 -7.25 11.13 -2.74
N SER A 24 -6.11 10.46 -2.50
CA SER A 24 -5.22 10.72 -1.37
C SER A 24 -3.85 10.09 -1.64
N GLY A 25 -2.86 10.41 -0.81
CA GLY A 25 -1.52 9.84 -0.83
C GLY A 25 -0.86 9.90 0.54
N GLY A 26 0.12 9.03 0.79
CA GLY A 26 0.86 8.99 2.06
C GLY A 26 -0.01 8.72 3.28
N SER A 27 -1.01 7.86 3.13
CA SER A 27 -2.01 7.52 4.16
C SER A 27 -2.88 8.69 4.64
N MET A 28 -2.86 9.85 3.97
CA MET A 28 -3.64 11.02 4.39
C MET A 28 -5.14 10.68 4.46
N GLY A 29 -5.75 10.92 5.62
CA GLY A 29 -7.15 10.60 5.89
C GLY A 29 -7.43 9.12 6.12
N VAL A 30 -6.39 8.31 6.39
CA VAL A 30 -6.49 6.89 6.70
C VAL A 30 -5.91 6.62 8.07
N GLY A 31 -6.76 6.39 9.06
CA GLY A 31 -6.42 6.07 10.44
C GLY A 31 -7.13 4.81 10.93
N ILE A 32 -6.87 4.41 12.16
CA ILE A 32 -7.49 3.20 12.74
C ILE A 32 -9.02 3.29 12.79
N LYS A 33 -9.57 4.48 12.95
CA LYS A 33 -11.03 4.73 12.94
C LYS A 33 -11.68 4.59 11.56
N ASN A 34 -10.88 4.51 10.49
CA ASN A 34 -11.39 4.24 9.15
C ASN A 34 -11.79 2.76 8.95
N VAL A 35 -11.31 1.87 9.83
CA VAL A 35 -11.70 0.46 9.85
C VAL A 35 -12.94 0.31 10.73
N VAL A 36 -14.08 0.01 10.13
CA VAL A 36 -15.40 0.02 10.76
C VAL A 36 -16.09 -1.33 10.64
N GLU A 37 -16.81 -1.74 11.68
CA GLU A 37 -17.44 -3.06 11.78
C GLU A 37 -18.96 -3.01 11.64
N ASN A 38 -19.55 -1.82 11.76
CA ASN A 38 -20.99 -1.64 11.73
C ASN A 38 -21.40 -0.28 11.16
N LYS A 39 -22.73 -0.12 10.92
CA LYS A 39 -23.30 1.08 10.30
C LYS A 39 -23.12 2.35 11.15
N ALA A 40 -23.09 2.23 12.47
CA ALA A 40 -22.92 3.39 13.36
C ALA A 40 -21.50 3.97 13.23
N GLU A 41 -20.49 3.13 13.33
CA GLU A 41 -19.09 3.50 13.13
C GLU A 41 -18.86 4.06 11.71
N LEU A 42 -19.43 3.41 10.69
CA LEU A 42 -19.35 3.88 9.31
C LEU A 42 -19.90 5.31 9.16
N ASN A 43 -21.07 5.57 9.70
CA ASN A 43 -21.68 6.90 9.61
C ASN A 43 -20.84 7.94 10.36
N GLU A 44 -20.38 7.64 11.58
CA GLU A 44 -19.52 8.53 12.36
C GLU A 44 -18.25 8.88 11.59
N GLN A 45 -17.56 7.87 11.06
CA GLN A 45 -16.32 8.10 10.32
C GLN A 45 -16.53 8.90 9.04
N ILE A 46 -17.60 8.62 8.31
CA ILE A 46 -17.96 9.40 7.13
C ILE A 46 -18.22 10.87 7.49
N TYR A 47 -18.98 11.16 8.56
CA TYR A 47 -19.19 12.54 9.03
C TYR A 47 -17.87 13.24 9.37
N LYS A 48 -16.97 12.57 10.09
CA LYS A 48 -15.64 13.10 10.39
C LYS A 48 -14.85 13.45 9.12
N MET A 49 -14.88 12.58 8.11
CA MET A 49 -14.17 12.82 6.87
C MET A 49 -14.73 14.00 6.07
N PHE A 50 -16.04 14.25 6.15
CA PHE A 50 -16.68 15.44 5.56
C PHE A 50 -16.39 16.72 6.33
N ASP A 51 -16.22 16.63 7.65
CA ASP A 51 -15.82 17.77 8.50
C ASP A 51 -14.39 18.23 8.20
N GLY A 52 -13.58 17.32 7.64
CA GLY A 52 -12.21 17.57 7.22
C GLY A 52 -11.18 17.19 8.27
N TYR A 53 -9.92 17.26 7.86
CA TYR A 53 -8.77 16.94 8.69
C TYR A 53 -7.66 17.96 8.46
N ARG A 54 -7.21 18.65 9.49
CA ARG A 54 -6.14 19.67 9.42
C ARG A 54 -6.37 20.72 8.34
N GLY A 55 -7.60 21.11 8.10
CA GLY A 55 -7.98 22.07 7.05
C GLY A 55 -8.10 21.42 5.66
N TRP A 56 -7.90 20.13 5.52
CA TRP A 56 -8.11 19.39 4.27
C TRP A 56 -9.53 18.83 4.20
N ASN A 57 -10.17 19.00 3.05
CA ASN A 57 -11.43 18.34 2.77
C ASN A 57 -11.18 16.93 2.21
N LEU A 58 -11.17 15.94 3.09
CA LEU A 58 -10.89 14.55 2.74
C LEU A 58 -11.97 13.91 1.84
N ALA A 59 -13.15 14.48 1.79
CA ALA A 59 -14.28 13.98 1.02
C ALA A 59 -14.53 14.74 -0.28
N ALA A 60 -13.66 15.69 -0.66
CA ALA A 60 -13.84 16.55 -1.84
C ALA A 60 -14.12 15.76 -3.12
N ASP A 61 -13.35 14.70 -3.35
CA ASP A 61 -13.44 13.83 -4.54
C ASP A 61 -14.25 12.55 -4.26
N GLY A 62 -14.94 12.49 -3.12
CA GLY A 62 -15.71 11.35 -2.65
C GLY A 62 -14.92 10.40 -1.75
N LEU A 63 -15.62 9.41 -1.25
CA LEU A 63 -15.10 8.36 -0.38
C LEU A 63 -15.30 7.00 -1.03
N ILE A 64 -14.34 6.10 -0.81
CA ILE A 64 -14.46 4.68 -1.18
C ILE A 64 -14.55 3.84 0.09
N ALA A 65 -15.26 2.72 -0.01
CA ALA A 65 -15.30 1.70 1.02
C ALA A 65 -14.90 0.35 0.41
N GLU A 66 -14.00 -0.34 1.09
CA GLU A 66 -13.45 -1.62 0.65
C GLU A 66 -13.53 -2.64 1.80
N SER A 67 -13.58 -3.93 1.47
CA SER A 67 -13.35 -4.98 2.46
C SER A 67 -11.97 -4.77 3.10
N PHE A 68 -11.91 -4.74 4.42
CA PHE A 68 -10.62 -4.68 5.11
C PHE A 68 -10.00 -6.07 5.16
N ILE A 69 -8.89 -6.24 4.48
CA ILE A 69 -8.19 -7.53 4.44
C ILE A 69 -7.24 -7.61 5.63
N THR A 70 -7.42 -8.60 6.49
CA THR A 70 -6.52 -8.89 7.62
C THR A 70 -5.46 -9.89 7.21
N GLY A 71 -4.20 -9.62 7.55
CA GLY A 71 -3.08 -10.52 7.30
C GLY A 71 -1.82 -9.84 6.80
N PRO A 72 -0.83 -10.61 6.36
CA PRO A 72 0.46 -10.10 5.94
C PRO A 72 0.38 -9.10 4.80
N GLU A 73 1.24 -8.10 4.85
CA GLU A 73 1.37 -7.07 3.82
C GLU A 73 2.75 -7.14 3.17
N TYR A 74 2.75 -7.12 1.84
CA TYR A 74 3.96 -7.25 1.03
C TYR A 74 4.14 -6.05 0.14
N THR A 75 5.39 -5.74 -0.17
CA THR A 75 5.73 -4.64 -1.07
C THR A 75 6.71 -5.14 -2.13
N VAL A 76 6.44 -4.78 -3.39
CA VAL A 76 7.23 -5.18 -4.56
C VAL A 76 7.67 -3.95 -5.35
N LEU A 77 8.95 -3.86 -5.68
CA LEU A 77 9.47 -2.87 -6.63
C LEU A 77 9.52 -3.47 -8.04
N ILE A 78 9.06 -2.73 -9.02
CA ILE A 78 9.13 -3.07 -10.45
C ILE A 78 9.81 -1.92 -11.18
N VAL A 79 10.77 -2.25 -12.05
CA VAL A 79 11.44 -1.33 -12.98
C VAL A 79 11.27 -1.86 -14.39
N GLY A 80 10.77 -1.03 -15.32
CA GLY A 80 10.57 -1.43 -16.71
C GLY A 80 9.24 -0.95 -17.28
N SER A 81 8.79 -1.58 -18.36
CA SER A 81 7.56 -1.20 -19.05
C SER A 81 6.65 -2.41 -19.28
N TYR A 82 5.33 -2.20 -19.11
CA TYR A 82 4.31 -3.23 -19.27
C TYR A 82 4.29 -3.88 -20.65
N ASP A 83 4.66 -3.11 -21.68
CA ASP A 83 4.69 -3.56 -23.10
C ASP A 83 6.02 -4.24 -23.48
N LYS A 84 6.98 -4.32 -22.54
CA LYS A 84 8.28 -4.96 -22.73
C LYS A 84 8.63 -5.88 -21.55
N PRO A 85 7.83 -6.92 -21.29
CA PRO A 85 7.98 -7.75 -20.09
C PRO A 85 9.36 -8.42 -19.98
N GLY A 86 9.99 -8.77 -21.11
CA GLY A 86 11.32 -9.37 -21.13
C GLY A 86 12.47 -8.44 -20.70
N LEU A 87 12.22 -7.12 -20.60
CA LEU A 87 13.17 -6.12 -20.12
C LEU A 87 12.83 -5.61 -18.73
N ALA A 88 11.63 -5.91 -18.25
CA ALA A 88 11.20 -5.48 -16.92
C ALA A 88 11.85 -6.35 -15.84
N LYS A 89 12.13 -5.71 -14.70
CA LYS A 89 12.65 -6.36 -13.52
C LYS A 89 11.66 -6.24 -12.37
N ILE A 90 11.29 -7.39 -11.81
CA ILE A 90 10.47 -7.51 -10.62
C ILE A 90 11.39 -7.94 -9.50
N TYR A 91 11.56 -7.07 -8.50
CA TYR A 91 12.44 -7.34 -7.36
C TYR A 91 11.82 -8.36 -6.40
N THR A 92 12.66 -8.96 -5.56
CA THR A 92 12.20 -9.80 -4.46
C THR A 92 11.30 -8.98 -3.54
N PRO A 93 10.08 -9.44 -3.22
CA PRO A 93 9.21 -8.73 -2.31
C PRO A 93 9.78 -8.69 -0.89
N VAL A 94 9.33 -7.72 -0.11
CA VAL A 94 9.49 -7.71 1.35
C VAL A 94 8.13 -7.79 2.02
N GLU A 95 8.08 -8.45 3.18
CA GLU A 95 6.92 -8.48 4.07
C GLU A 95 7.07 -7.37 5.11
N ARG A 96 6.01 -6.60 5.35
CA ARG A 96 5.95 -5.64 6.46
C ARG A 96 5.40 -6.34 7.69
N ILE A 97 6.24 -6.53 8.68
CA ILE A 97 5.90 -7.14 9.96
C ILE A 97 5.51 -6.03 10.93
N PHE A 98 4.22 -5.87 11.17
CA PHE A 98 3.74 -4.90 12.14
C PHE A 98 4.00 -5.37 13.58
N HIS A 99 4.16 -4.40 14.49
CA HIS A 99 4.44 -4.68 15.89
C HIS A 99 3.40 -5.67 16.48
N PRO A 100 3.83 -6.73 17.19
CA PRO A 100 2.94 -7.82 17.62
C PRO A 100 1.85 -7.40 18.63
N SER A 101 2.05 -6.28 19.35
CA SER A 101 1.04 -5.77 20.27
C SER A 101 -0.17 -5.15 19.60
N LEU A 102 -0.09 -4.85 18.30
CA LEU A 102 -1.20 -4.25 17.57
C LEU A 102 -2.30 -5.28 17.28
N PRO A 103 -3.57 -4.90 17.50
CA PRO A 103 -4.70 -5.69 17.00
C PRO A 103 -4.64 -5.84 15.47
N ASP A 104 -5.15 -6.95 14.93
CA ASP A 104 -5.08 -7.21 13.49
C ASP A 104 -5.73 -6.12 12.63
N LYS A 105 -6.78 -5.46 13.13
CA LYS A 105 -7.44 -4.34 12.46
C LYS A 105 -6.63 -3.03 12.48
N GLU A 106 -5.52 -2.97 13.21
CA GLU A 106 -4.62 -1.82 13.29
C GLU A 106 -3.27 -2.07 12.59
N LYS A 107 -3.06 -3.28 12.06
CA LYS A 107 -1.83 -3.64 11.33
C LYS A 107 -1.89 -3.15 9.89
N PHE A 108 -1.82 -1.85 9.70
CA PHE A 108 -1.71 -1.16 8.40
C PHE A 108 -1.06 0.21 8.62
N LEU A 109 -0.61 0.85 7.54
CA LEU A 109 0.02 2.17 7.61
C LEU A 109 -1.05 3.25 7.85
N SER A 110 -1.38 3.51 9.12
CA SER A 110 -2.19 4.66 9.51
C SER A 110 -1.38 5.95 9.40
N PHE A 111 -2.05 7.06 9.14
CA PHE A 111 -1.40 8.36 8.97
C PHE A 111 -0.64 8.79 10.23
N ASP A 112 -1.27 8.72 11.39
CA ASP A 112 -0.67 9.18 12.64
C ASP A 112 0.59 8.40 13.01
N ARG A 113 0.58 7.07 12.89
CA ARG A 113 1.75 6.23 13.20
C ARG A 113 2.84 6.33 12.14
N LEU A 114 2.47 6.45 10.85
CA LEU A 114 3.44 6.58 9.76
C LEU A 114 4.23 7.89 9.86
N TRP A 115 3.57 8.97 10.25
CA TRP A 115 4.17 10.31 10.32
C TRP A 115 4.50 10.78 11.75
N GLU A 116 4.31 9.90 12.74
CA GLU A 116 4.57 10.16 14.17
C GLU A 116 3.88 11.44 14.69
N ILE A 117 2.65 11.65 14.26
CA ILE A 117 1.88 12.87 14.60
C ILE A 117 1.05 12.69 15.86
N TYR A 118 0.43 11.51 16.04
CA TYR A 118 -0.32 11.06 17.21
C TYR A 118 -1.41 12.03 17.69
N GLU A 119 -2.28 12.47 16.78
CA GLU A 119 -3.45 13.28 17.17
C GLU A 119 -4.67 12.44 17.53
N ASP A 120 -4.93 11.39 16.75
CA ASP A 120 -6.06 10.47 16.90
C ASP A 120 -5.65 9.06 17.36
N GLU A 121 -4.37 8.74 17.31
CA GLU A 121 -3.83 7.42 17.62
C GLU A 121 -2.69 7.51 18.65
N ASP A 122 -2.63 6.51 19.53
CA ASP A 122 -1.56 6.44 20.52
C ASP A 122 -0.21 6.04 19.89
N PRO A 123 0.91 6.55 20.40
CA PRO A 123 2.24 6.09 20.06
C PRO A 123 2.39 4.58 20.27
N MET A 124 3.38 3.98 19.59
CA MET A 124 3.67 2.57 19.79
C MET A 124 4.03 2.27 21.25
N PRO A 125 3.50 1.18 21.81
CA PRO A 125 3.85 0.77 23.17
C PRO A 125 5.33 0.36 23.25
N ASN A 126 5.97 0.69 24.38
CA ASN A 126 7.33 0.25 24.71
C ASN A 126 8.44 0.70 23.75
N GLU A 127 8.30 1.86 23.12
CA GLU A 127 9.30 2.42 22.20
C GLU A 127 9.71 1.46 21.05
N GLY A 128 8.84 0.51 20.69
CA GLY A 128 9.06 -0.42 19.58
C GLY A 128 8.84 0.22 18.22
N ASN A 129 9.47 -0.32 17.19
CA ASN A 129 9.20 0.08 15.82
C ASN A 129 7.77 -0.27 15.43
N PHE A 130 7.11 0.61 14.69
CA PHE A 130 5.75 0.38 14.18
C PHE A 130 5.71 -0.86 13.28
N TYR A 131 6.72 -1.05 12.47
CA TYR A 131 6.93 -2.22 11.63
C TYR A 131 8.42 -2.45 11.34
N GLU A 132 8.68 -3.65 10.84
CA GLU A 132 9.98 -4.06 10.31
C GLU A 132 9.79 -4.73 8.96
N TYR A 133 10.87 -4.91 8.19
CA TYR A 133 10.82 -5.59 6.91
C TYR A 133 11.60 -6.90 6.93
N GLU A 134 10.93 -7.97 6.51
CA GLU A 134 11.52 -9.31 6.36
C GLU A 134 11.34 -9.86 4.94
N THR A 135 12.07 -10.92 4.64
CA THR A 135 11.84 -11.67 3.40
C THR A 135 10.60 -12.55 3.60
N PRO A 136 9.61 -12.53 2.67
CA PRO A 136 8.45 -13.41 2.76
C PRO A 136 8.82 -14.89 2.68
N ASP A 137 7.87 -15.77 3.04
CA ASP A 137 7.97 -17.19 2.74
C ASP A 137 8.29 -17.41 1.24
N ALA A 138 9.32 -18.19 0.96
CA ALA A 138 9.79 -18.46 -0.40
C ALA A 138 8.68 -19.02 -1.31
N ALA A 139 7.74 -19.77 -0.75
CA ALA A 139 6.59 -20.31 -1.49
C ALA A 139 5.61 -19.25 -1.99
N LEU A 140 5.64 -18.04 -1.42
CA LEU A 140 4.73 -16.93 -1.79
C LEU A 140 5.35 -15.96 -2.79
N ILE A 141 6.67 -15.93 -2.94
CA ILE A 141 7.39 -14.93 -3.73
C ILE A 141 6.85 -14.85 -5.17
N ASP A 142 6.76 -15.98 -5.86
CA ASP A 142 6.30 -16.02 -7.27
C ASP A 142 4.85 -15.51 -7.40
N ALA A 143 3.97 -15.87 -6.47
CA ALA A 143 2.58 -15.44 -6.50
C ALA A 143 2.45 -13.94 -6.24
N ILE A 144 3.24 -13.39 -5.29
CA ILE A 144 3.27 -11.96 -4.97
C ILE A 144 3.83 -11.17 -6.16
N GLN A 145 4.93 -11.62 -6.77
CA GLN A 145 5.50 -10.99 -7.95
C GLN A 145 4.53 -11.01 -9.13
N LYS A 146 3.85 -12.14 -9.34
CA LYS A 146 2.89 -12.29 -10.43
C LYS A 146 1.71 -11.32 -10.29
N ILE A 147 1.04 -11.26 -9.14
CA ILE A 147 -0.10 -10.35 -8.95
C ILE A 147 0.32 -8.89 -9.06
N SER A 148 1.52 -8.55 -8.59
CA SER A 148 2.09 -7.21 -8.69
C SER A 148 2.36 -6.82 -10.14
N TRP A 149 2.91 -7.74 -10.93
CA TRP A 149 3.12 -7.53 -12.35
C TRP A 149 1.80 -7.39 -13.11
N ASP A 150 0.82 -8.26 -12.84
CA ASP A 150 -0.50 -8.19 -13.47
C ASP A 150 -1.18 -6.83 -13.20
N ALA A 151 -1.08 -6.32 -11.97
CA ALA A 151 -1.59 -5.00 -11.60
C ALA A 151 -0.84 -3.88 -12.35
N TYR A 152 0.49 -3.96 -12.43
CA TYR A 152 1.31 -3.01 -13.16
C TYR A 152 0.96 -2.97 -14.67
N VAL A 153 0.74 -4.13 -15.27
CA VAL A 153 0.27 -4.26 -16.68
C VAL A 153 -1.11 -3.64 -16.85
N ALA A 154 -2.05 -3.91 -15.92
CA ALA A 154 -3.40 -3.33 -15.97
C ALA A 154 -3.38 -1.80 -15.92
N CYS A 155 -2.45 -1.22 -15.16
CA CYS A 155 -2.21 0.24 -15.09
C CYS A 155 -1.40 0.79 -16.28
N LYS A 156 -0.96 -0.05 -17.22
CA LYS A 156 -0.05 0.30 -18.34
C LYS A 156 1.22 0.99 -17.82
N GLY A 157 1.80 0.44 -16.76
CA GLY A 157 2.92 1.01 -16.03
C GLY A 157 4.20 1.13 -16.88
N LYS A 158 4.92 2.24 -16.71
CA LYS A 158 6.22 2.51 -17.37
C LYS A 158 7.16 3.19 -16.39
N GLY A 159 8.42 2.78 -16.40
CA GLY A 159 9.46 3.31 -15.52
C GLY A 159 9.60 2.48 -14.26
N TYR A 160 9.29 3.02 -13.10
CA TYR A 160 9.35 2.27 -11.85
C TYR A 160 8.09 2.50 -11.00
N THR A 161 7.76 1.50 -10.19
CA THR A 161 6.61 1.52 -9.29
C THR A 161 6.87 0.65 -8.07
N ARG A 162 6.17 0.97 -6.99
CA ARG A 162 5.98 0.08 -5.85
C ARG A 162 4.55 -0.43 -5.87
N VAL A 163 4.37 -1.73 -5.76
CA VAL A 163 3.06 -2.36 -5.63
C VAL A 163 2.92 -2.90 -4.21
N ASP A 164 1.87 -2.49 -3.52
CA ASP A 164 1.56 -2.96 -2.18
C ASP A 164 0.45 -4.02 -2.27
N VAL A 165 0.68 -5.18 -1.64
CA VAL A 165 -0.14 -6.38 -1.74
C VAL A 165 -0.46 -6.87 -0.34
N ARG A 166 -1.67 -7.34 -0.10
CA ARG A 166 -2.07 -7.95 1.17
C ARG A 166 -2.64 -9.34 0.98
N MET A 167 -2.27 -10.25 1.87
CA MET A 167 -2.81 -11.61 1.86
C MET A 167 -3.87 -11.75 2.94
N ASP A 168 -5.05 -12.22 2.56
CA ASP A 168 -6.09 -12.56 3.51
C ASP A 168 -5.67 -13.75 4.39
N SER A 169 -5.70 -13.57 5.70
CA SER A 169 -5.26 -14.58 6.67
C SER A 169 -6.04 -15.88 6.61
N ALA A 170 -7.34 -15.81 6.30
CA ALA A 170 -8.24 -16.97 6.31
C ALA A 170 -8.19 -17.73 4.98
N THR A 171 -8.27 -17.00 3.86
CA THR A 171 -8.38 -17.61 2.52
C THR A 171 -7.04 -17.77 1.81
N LYS A 172 -5.97 -17.12 2.32
CA LYS A 172 -4.64 -17.02 1.69
C LYS A 172 -4.64 -16.34 0.31
N LYS A 173 -5.74 -15.68 -0.02
CA LYS A 173 -5.86 -14.95 -1.28
C LYS A 173 -5.09 -13.63 -1.21
N LEU A 174 -4.36 -13.31 -2.27
CA LEU A 174 -3.64 -12.04 -2.43
C LEU A 174 -4.54 -10.98 -3.04
N TYR A 175 -4.41 -9.75 -2.54
CA TYR A 175 -5.12 -8.56 -3.01
C TYR A 175 -4.11 -7.43 -3.20
N VAL A 176 -4.20 -6.74 -4.33
CA VAL A 176 -3.43 -5.51 -4.56
C VAL A 176 -4.12 -4.37 -3.82
N LEU A 177 -3.36 -3.68 -2.97
CA LEU A 177 -3.84 -2.48 -2.28
C LEU A 177 -3.70 -1.25 -3.18
N GLU A 178 -2.50 -1.07 -3.76
CA GLU A 178 -2.21 0.06 -4.64
C GLU A 178 -1.01 -0.19 -5.55
N VAL A 179 -0.95 0.58 -6.64
CA VAL A 179 0.19 0.66 -7.56
C VAL A 179 0.73 2.09 -7.50
N ASN A 180 1.84 2.27 -6.81
CA ASN A 180 2.44 3.59 -6.53
C ASN A 180 3.39 3.98 -7.66
N ALA A 181 2.89 4.66 -8.67
CA ALA A 181 3.72 5.22 -9.73
C ALA A 181 4.70 6.26 -9.15
N GLN A 182 5.97 6.17 -9.55
CA GLN A 182 7.01 7.07 -9.06
C GLN A 182 7.08 7.14 -7.52
N CYS A 183 7.02 5.98 -6.88
CA CYS A 183 7.13 5.89 -5.42
C CYS A 183 8.41 6.55 -4.93
N GLY A 184 8.40 7.01 -3.67
CA GLY A 184 9.60 7.55 -3.02
C GLY A 184 10.74 6.55 -3.08
N LEU A 185 11.91 7.01 -3.48
CA LEU A 185 13.14 6.22 -3.51
C LEU A 185 14.00 6.59 -2.30
N SER A 186 14.48 5.60 -1.58
CA SER A 186 15.38 5.77 -0.45
C SER A 186 16.28 4.55 -0.32
N GLU A 187 17.50 4.79 0.18
CA GLU A 187 18.46 3.73 0.51
C GLU A 187 18.33 3.24 1.96
N ASP A 188 17.48 3.89 2.76
CA ASP A 188 17.27 3.48 4.14
C ASP A 188 16.59 2.11 4.22
N GLU A 189 17.38 1.09 4.51
CA GLU A 189 16.95 -0.31 4.53
C GLU A 189 16.14 -0.72 5.76
N ASN A 190 16.09 0.12 6.78
CA ASN A 190 15.35 -0.17 8.02
C ASN A 190 13.94 0.43 8.00
N TYR A 191 13.79 1.63 7.46
CA TYR A 191 12.53 2.39 7.54
C TYR A 191 11.79 2.53 6.21
N THR A 192 12.44 2.20 5.08
CA THR A 192 11.78 2.32 3.78
C THR A 192 11.66 0.98 3.08
N SER A 193 10.52 0.77 2.41
CA SER A 193 10.31 -0.45 1.63
C SER A 193 11.30 -0.62 0.49
N ILE A 194 11.73 0.47 -0.15
CA ILE A 194 12.70 0.41 -1.25
C ILE A 194 14.07 0.00 -0.73
N GLY A 195 14.54 0.60 0.36
CA GLY A 195 15.80 0.21 0.99
C GLY A 195 15.80 -1.26 1.43
N ALA A 196 14.70 -1.72 2.07
CA ALA A 196 14.55 -3.12 2.46
C ALA A 196 14.56 -4.08 1.24
N ILE A 197 13.86 -3.73 0.15
CA ILE A 197 13.88 -4.51 -1.11
C ILE A 197 15.30 -4.60 -1.68
N LEU A 198 16.05 -3.50 -1.68
CA LEU A 198 17.44 -3.48 -2.15
C LEU A 198 18.33 -4.39 -1.30
N ARG A 199 18.19 -4.33 0.03
CA ARG A 199 18.90 -5.21 0.97
C ARG A 199 18.67 -6.68 0.65
N VAL A 200 17.40 -7.13 0.57
CA VAL A 200 17.08 -8.55 0.30
C VAL A 200 17.45 -8.98 -1.13
N SER A 201 17.54 -8.04 -2.05
CA SER A 201 17.94 -8.26 -3.44
C SER A 201 19.45 -8.15 -3.65
N ASN A 202 20.23 -7.87 -2.60
CA ASN A 202 21.67 -7.62 -2.66
C ASN A 202 22.03 -6.59 -3.73
N LYS A 203 21.32 -5.44 -3.71
CA LYS A 203 21.46 -4.33 -4.65
C LYS A 203 21.76 -3.03 -3.92
N THR A 204 22.62 -2.23 -4.50
CA THR A 204 22.86 -0.87 -4.03
C THR A 204 21.81 0.11 -4.58
N PHE A 205 21.62 1.22 -3.90
CA PHE A 205 20.76 2.31 -4.37
C PHE A 205 21.24 2.89 -5.70
N ALA A 206 22.58 3.01 -5.87
CA ALA A 206 23.16 3.49 -7.12
C ALA A 206 22.84 2.55 -8.30
N GLU A 207 22.88 1.23 -8.12
CA GLU A 207 22.47 0.27 -9.15
C GLU A 207 21.01 0.42 -9.53
N LEU A 208 20.10 0.63 -8.56
CA LEU A 208 18.70 0.90 -8.84
C LEU A 208 18.51 2.17 -9.68
N VAL A 209 19.16 3.26 -9.31
CA VAL A 209 19.08 4.53 -10.07
C VAL A 209 19.58 4.33 -11.50
N ILE A 210 20.68 3.62 -11.69
CA ILE A 210 21.22 3.28 -13.02
C ILE A 210 20.22 2.43 -13.82
N GLU A 211 19.58 1.44 -13.20
CA GLU A 211 18.55 0.62 -13.86
C GLU A 211 17.35 1.46 -14.33
N ILE A 212 16.86 2.39 -13.50
CA ILE A 212 15.77 3.29 -13.85
C ILE A 212 16.15 4.21 -15.02
N ILE A 213 17.37 4.77 -15.01
CA ILE A 213 17.89 5.61 -16.08
C ILE A 213 18.01 4.80 -17.38
N ASN A 214 18.56 3.60 -17.32
CA ASN A 214 18.71 2.72 -18.49
C ASN A 214 17.35 2.35 -19.09
N ASP A 215 16.35 2.02 -18.26
CA ASP A 215 14.99 1.77 -18.74
C ASP A 215 14.42 2.98 -19.48
N ALA A 216 14.62 4.19 -18.96
CA ALA A 216 14.16 5.41 -19.60
C ALA A 216 14.80 5.61 -20.98
N PHE A 217 16.12 5.38 -21.11
CA PHE A 217 16.81 5.47 -22.41
C PHE A 217 16.35 4.39 -23.41
N LEU A 218 16.16 3.14 -22.95
CA LEU A 218 15.67 2.06 -23.80
C LEU A 218 14.27 2.33 -24.32
N ARG A 219 13.40 2.91 -23.51
CA ARG A 219 12.04 3.30 -23.93
C ARG A 219 12.07 4.41 -24.97
N THR A 220 12.96 5.40 -24.83
CA THR A 220 13.07 6.52 -25.74
C THR A 220 13.63 6.10 -27.11
N ARG A 221 14.68 5.27 -27.12
CA ARG A 221 15.28 4.78 -28.38
C ARG A 221 14.35 3.94 -29.24
N LEU A 222 13.52 3.11 -28.61
CA LEU A 222 12.57 2.23 -29.31
C LEU A 222 11.26 2.93 -29.70
N ALA A 223 11.08 4.20 -29.33
CA ALA A 223 9.95 5.01 -29.78
C ALA A 223 10.27 5.80 -31.06
N THR A 224 11.54 5.79 -31.51
CA THR A 224 12.03 6.53 -32.70
C THR A 224 12.31 5.61 -33.91
N ASP A 225 12.18 4.31 -33.76
CA ASP A 225 12.23 3.28 -34.81
C ASP A 225 10.81 2.75 -35.14
#